data_0b8ba10afdbe02e825e916b21ba892db
#
_entry.id   0b8ba10afdbe02e825e916b21ba892db
#
_cell.length_a   1.000
_cell.length_b   1.000
_cell.length_c   1.000
_cell.angle_alpha   90.00
_cell.angle_beta   90.00
_cell.angle_gamma   90.00
#
_symmetry.space_group_name_H-M   'P 1'
#
loop_
_entity.id
_entity.type
_entity.pdbx_description
1 polymer ?
#
loop_
_entity_poly.entity_id
_entity_poly.type
_entity_poly.pdbx_seq_one_letter_code
_entity_poly.pdbx_strand_id
1 'polypeptide(L)'
;MSKITRKIEIIPDIDGITHEESNKKCYNTFYKFDRKLYKVANLLVSQLYGLDNLLSLMRLQNDEYVKCQSKLSFKFITDANKEEIKKRMQEIDAELVSMKNDIAPKHPQTYSYRAVTSSEYAKDIPSDILNNLKQDVYQHFNENKKEQIRGERSLATYKKGMPIPFSFEKRHVIICDGDNYYLPWFEDTRFRLNFGRDRSNNRAIIDNCIKTKKYKLCAAAKIQLK
;
A
#
# COMPACT_ATOMS: atom_id res chain seq x y z
N MET A 1 -23.76 4.18 -3.99
CA MET A 1 -23.13 5.03 -4.99
C MET A 1 -22.50 4.16 -6.08
N SER A 2 -22.87 4.39 -7.35
CA SER A 2 -22.27 3.65 -8.47
C SER A 2 -20.87 4.23 -8.77
N LYS A 3 -19.85 3.36 -8.85
CA LYS A 3 -18.49 3.72 -9.21
C LYS A 3 -18.24 3.34 -10.67
N ILE A 4 -17.84 4.29 -11.49
CA ILE A 4 -17.42 4.04 -12.87
C ILE A 4 -15.91 4.22 -12.95
N THR A 5 -15.19 3.21 -13.43
CA THR A 5 -13.75 3.27 -13.62
C THR A 5 -13.43 3.31 -15.12
N ARG A 6 -12.53 4.21 -15.52
CA ARG A 6 -12.02 4.35 -16.88
C ARG A 6 -10.50 4.34 -16.88
N LYS A 7 -9.91 3.77 -17.92
CA LYS A 7 -8.46 3.84 -18.16
C LYS A 7 -8.21 4.86 -19.25
N ILE A 8 -7.37 5.84 -18.95
CA ILE A 8 -6.98 6.90 -19.86
C ILE A 8 -5.46 6.97 -19.83
N GLU A 9 -4.86 7.10 -21.02
CA GLU A 9 -3.42 7.30 -21.13
C GLU A 9 -3.07 8.71 -20.66
N ILE A 10 -1.91 8.85 -19.99
CA ILE A 10 -1.38 10.14 -19.58
C ILE A 10 -0.04 10.40 -20.27
N ILE A 11 0.17 11.62 -20.72
CA ILE A 11 1.36 12.03 -21.44
C ILE A 11 2.00 13.20 -20.68
N PRO A 12 3.32 13.13 -20.34
CA PRO A 12 4.01 14.26 -19.72
C PRO A 12 3.95 15.50 -20.61
N ASP A 13 3.62 16.63 -20.02
CA ASP A 13 3.51 17.91 -20.70
C ASP A 13 3.99 19.01 -19.75
N ILE A 14 5.18 19.55 -20.02
CA ILE A 14 5.82 20.57 -19.22
C ILE A 14 5.84 21.85 -20.03
N ASP A 15 5.37 22.94 -19.45
CA ASP A 15 5.33 24.22 -20.13
C ASP A 15 6.71 24.69 -20.59
N GLY A 16 6.79 25.19 -21.81
CA GLY A 16 7.98 25.81 -22.37
C GLY A 16 9.04 24.85 -22.91
N ILE A 17 8.80 23.54 -22.90
CA ILE A 17 9.72 22.56 -23.49
C ILE A 17 8.99 21.57 -24.41
N THR A 18 9.75 20.91 -25.27
CA THR A 18 9.20 19.96 -26.22
C THR A 18 8.64 18.70 -25.53
N HIS A 19 7.82 17.95 -26.25
CA HIS A 19 7.28 16.68 -25.74
C HIS A 19 8.41 15.66 -25.44
N GLU A 20 9.43 15.60 -26.27
CA GLU A 20 10.59 14.72 -26.07
C GLU A 20 11.38 15.09 -24.80
N GLU A 21 11.62 16.37 -24.57
CA GLU A 21 12.27 16.87 -23.36
C GLU A 21 11.41 16.63 -22.12
N SER A 22 10.09 16.83 -22.20
CA SER A 22 9.14 16.51 -21.13
C SER A 22 9.20 15.04 -20.74
N ASN A 23 9.19 14.14 -21.73
CA ASN A 23 9.33 12.70 -21.50
C ASN A 23 10.67 12.36 -20.85
N LYS A 24 11.79 12.93 -21.32
CA LYS A 24 13.12 12.69 -20.76
C LYS A 24 13.23 13.19 -19.32
N LYS A 25 12.73 14.39 -19.02
CA LYS A 25 12.73 14.94 -17.65
C LYS A 25 11.89 14.08 -16.71
N CYS A 26 10.69 13.72 -17.15
CA CYS A 26 9.80 12.85 -16.41
C CYS A 26 10.40 11.45 -16.18
N TYR A 27 10.97 10.84 -17.22
CA TYR A 27 11.67 9.55 -17.11
C TYR A 27 12.79 9.60 -16.09
N ASN A 28 13.64 10.62 -16.12
CA ASN A 28 14.76 10.76 -15.19
C ASN A 28 14.28 10.87 -13.72
N THR A 29 13.17 11.57 -13.49
CA THR A 29 12.58 11.71 -12.16
C THR A 29 12.05 10.36 -11.68
N PHE A 30 11.26 9.67 -12.49
CA PHE A 30 10.71 8.36 -12.14
C PHE A 30 11.78 7.28 -12.01
N TYR A 31 12.86 7.36 -12.78
CA TYR A 31 13.97 6.43 -12.67
C TYR A 31 14.67 6.49 -11.31
N LYS A 32 14.76 7.68 -10.71
CA LYS A 32 15.28 7.81 -9.33
C LYS A 32 14.37 7.08 -8.33
N PHE A 33 13.05 7.17 -8.51
CA PHE A 33 12.10 6.47 -7.64
C PHE A 33 12.12 4.94 -7.87
N ASP A 34 12.14 4.50 -9.13
CA ASP A 34 12.17 3.09 -9.48
C ASP A 34 13.33 2.33 -8.81
N ARG A 35 14.48 2.95 -8.71
CA ARG A 35 15.67 2.35 -8.05
C ARG A 35 15.51 2.12 -6.55
N LYS A 36 14.58 2.81 -5.90
CA LYS A 36 14.37 2.77 -4.45
C LYS A 36 13.06 2.12 -4.05
N LEU A 37 12.01 2.32 -4.86
CA LEU A 37 10.64 2.01 -4.48
C LEU A 37 10.41 0.53 -4.15
N TYR A 38 10.99 -0.39 -4.93
CA TYR A 38 10.88 -1.82 -4.66
C TYR A 38 11.54 -2.23 -3.33
N LYS A 39 12.61 -1.54 -2.91
CA LYS A 39 13.27 -1.76 -1.62
C LYS A 39 12.35 -1.33 -0.47
N VAL A 40 11.71 -0.17 -0.63
CA VAL A 40 10.70 0.33 0.33
C VAL A 40 9.54 -0.65 0.44
N ALA A 41 9.03 -1.16 -0.70
CA ALA A 41 7.96 -2.15 -0.71
C ALA A 41 8.33 -3.44 0.04
N ASN A 42 9.53 -3.96 -0.21
CA ASN A 42 10.03 -5.18 0.47
C ASN A 42 10.23 -4.93 1.98
N LEU A 43 10.71 -3.76 2.38
CA LEU A 43 10.80 -3.41 3.81
C LEU A 43 9.41 -3.34 4.47
N LEU A 44 8.41 -2.78 3.79
CA LEU A 44 7.03 -2.76 4.29
C LEU A 44 6.50 -4.18 4.51
N VAL A 45 6.70 -5.09 3.54
CA VAL A 45 6.31 -6.50 3.69
C VAL A 45 7.01 -7.14 4.89
N SER A 46 8.32 -6.94 5.03
CA SER A 46 9.09 -7.50 6.15
C SER A 46 8.60 -6.97 7.50
N GLN A 47 8.29 -5.69 7.61
CA GLN A 47 7.75 -5.09 8.82
C GLN A 47 6.35 -5.62 9.16
N LEU A 48 5.47 -5.74 8.18
CA LEU A 48 4.12 -6.28 8.37
C LEU A 48 4.19 -7.75 8.83
N TYR A 49 5.03 -8.54 8.19
CA TYR A 49 5.24 -9.94 8.56
C TYR A 49 5.82 -10.08 9.97
N GLY A 50 6.83 -9.28 10.32
CA GLY A 50 7.41 -9.25 11.65
C GLY A 50 6.39 -8.90 12.73
N LEU A 51 5.54 -7.91 12.49
CA LEU A 51 4.48 -7.53 13.44
C LEU A 51 3.40 -8.61 13.61
N ASP A 52 3.04 -9.30 12.53
CA ASP A 52 2.07 -10.39 12.59
C ASP A 52 2.62 -11.60 13.37
N ASN A 53 3.91 -11.87 13.23
CA ASN A 53 4.55 -13.00 13.89
C ASN A 53 5.03 -12.67 15.32
N LEU A 54 5.07 -11.39 15.70
CA LEU A 54 5.58 -11.00 17.02
C LEU A 54 4.83 -11.69 18.15
N LEU A 55 3.50 -11.71 18.12
CA LEU A 55 2.70 -12.38 19.15
C LEU A 55 2.93 -13.89 19.16
N SER A 56 3.07 -14.51 18.00
CA SER A 56 3.37 -15.95 17.90
C SER A 56 4.73 -16.28 18.49
N LEU A 57 5.75 -15.45 18.23
CA LEU A 57 7.08 -15.61 18.84
C LEU A 57 7.03 -15.42 20.36
N MET A 58 6.31 -14.42 20.85
CA MET A 58 6.15 -14.18 22.29
C MET A 58 5.48 -15.38 22.99
N ARG A 59 4.47 -16.00 22.36
CA ARG A 59 3.85 -17.23 22.85
C ARG A 59 4.84 -18.39 22.93
N LEU A 60 5.65 -18.59 21.89
CA LEU A 60 6.65 -19.63 21.84
C LEU A 60 7.79 -19.44 22.88
N GLN A 61 8.09 -18.20 23.24
CA GLN A 61 9.09 -17.86 24.24
C GLN A 61 8.53 -17.85 25.67
N ASN A 62 7.20 -17.93 25.83
CA ASN A 62 6.58 -18.02 27.17
C ASN A 62 6.46 -19.46 27.58
N ASP A 63 7.30 -19.88 28.53
CA ASP A 63 7.38 -21.28 29.04
C ASP A 63 6.04 -21.77 29.58
N GLU A 64 5.28 -20.93 30.26
CA GLU A 64 3.99 -21.30 30.82
C GLU A 64 2.96 -21.55 29.74
N TYR A 65 2.92 -20.69 28.73
CA TYR A 65 2.06 -20.88 27.54
C TYR A 65 2.35 -22.20 26.84
N VAL A 66 3.63 -22.48 26.58
CA VAL A 66 4.07 -23.73 25.93
C VAL A 66 3.72 -24.94 26.79
N LYS A 67 3.89 -24.87 28.10
CA LYS A 67 3.48 -25.96 29.05
C LYS A 67 1.95 -26.18 28.99
N CYS A 68 1.16 -25.13 29.00
CA CYS A 68 -0.30 -25.22 28.86
C CYS A 68 -0.70 -25.85 27.52
N GLN A 69 -0.10 -25.43 26.42
CA GLN A 69 -0.34 -25.98 25.09
C GLN A 69 -0.01 -27.49 25.04
N SER A 70 1.13 -27.89 25.62
CA SER A 70 1.55 -29.31 25.71
C SER A 70 0.56 -30.13 26.52
N LYS A 71 0.09 -29.61 27.66
CA LYS A 71 -0.91 -30.31 28.50
C LYS A 71 -2.22 -30.55 27.76
N LEU A 72 -2.70 -29.59 26.94
CA LEU A 72 -3.90 -29.75 26.14
C LEU A 72 -3.81 -30.85 25.07
N SER A 73 -2.61 -31.23 24.66
CA SER A 73 -2.41 -32.30 23.69
C SER A 73 -2.45 -33.71 24.28
N PHE A 74 -2.51 -33.87 25.62
CA PHE A 74 -2.61 -35.17 26.24
C PHE A 74 -4.01 -35.80 26.08
N LYS A 75 -4.04 -37.09 25.67
CA LYS A 75 -5.27 -37.80 25.35
C LYS A 75 -6.20 -38.03 26.55
N PHE A 76 -5.66 -38.04 27.78
CA PHE A 76 -6.39 -38.42 29.01
C PHE A 76 -6.66 -37.23 29.94
N ILE A 77 -6.75 -36.02 29.41
CA ILE A 77 -7.10 -34.84 30.21
C ILE A 77 -8.60 -34.76 30.42
N THR A 78 -9.05 -34.48 31.65
CA THR A 78 -10.48 -34.26 31.97
C THR A 78 -10.95 -32.93 31.38
N ASP A 79 -12.26 -32.82 31.10
CA ASP A 79 -12.80 -31.58 30.50
C ASP A 79 -12.70 -30.39 31.45
N ALA A 80 -12.83 -30.63 32.79
CA ALA A 80 -12.59 -29.59 33.78
C ALA A 80 -11.16 -29.01 33.71
N ASN A 81 -10.17 -29.87 33.62
CA ASN A 81 -8.77 -29.46 33.50
C ASN A 81 -8.47 -28.78 32.15
N LYS A 82 -9.16 -29.20 31.07
CA LYS A 82 -9.03 -28.51 29.79
C LYS A 82 -9.53 -27.06 29.86
N GLU A 83 -10.66 -26.82 30.50
CA GLU A 83 -11.22 -25.46 30.64
C GLU A 83 -10.34 -24.57 31.52
N GLU A 84 -9.78 -25.11 32.61
CA GLU A 84 -8.84 -24.38 33.46
C GLU A 84 -7.57 -23.99 32.68
N ILE A 85 -6.99 -24.91 31.91
CA ILE A 85 -5.80 -24.64 31.08
C ILE A 85 -6.12 -23.60 30.00
N LYS A 86 -7.27 -23.70 29.32
CA LYS A 86 -7.69 -22.71 28.32
C LYS A 86 -7.86 -21.33 28.93
N LYS A 87 -8.47 -21.23 30.12
CA LYS A 87 -8.61 -19.97 30.84
C LYS A 87 -7.24 -19.37 31.13
N ARG A 88 -6.30 -20.17 31.65
CA ARG A 88 -4.94 -19.72 31.93
C ARG A 88 -4.21 -19.25 30.65
N MET A 89 -4.35 -19.97 29.56
CA MET A 89 -3.79 -19.54 28.27
C MET A 89 -4.39 -18.21 27.77
N GLN A 90 -5.69 -17.97 28.02
CA GLN A 90 -6.33 -16.70 27.66
C GLN A 90 -5.78 -15.53 28.50
N GLU A 91 -5.50 -15.75 29.79
CA GLU A 91 -4.89 -14.75 30.66
C GLU A 91 -3.49 -14.39 30.17
N ILE A 92 -2.66 -15.39 29.88
CA ILE A 92 -1.31 -15.20 29.32
C ILE A 92 -1.39 -14.48 27.96
N ASP A 93 -2.31 -14.87 27.09
CA ASP A 93 -2.50 -14.20 25.81
C ASP A 93 -2.86 -12.72 25.97
N ALA A 94 -3.71 -12.38 26.94
CA ALA A 94 -4.07 -10.99 27.22
C ALA A 94 -2.84 -10.16 27.66
N GLU A 95 -1.98 -10.73 28.51
CA GLU A 95 -0.71 -10.12 28.92
C GLU A 95 0.23 -9.92 27.72
N LEU A 96 0.41 -10.96 26.89
CA LEU A 96 1.28 -10.89 25.72
C LEU A 96 0.77 -9.87 24.67
N VAL A 97 -0.55 -9.78 24.49
CA VAL A 97 -1.16 -8.77 23.63
C VAL A 97 -0.89 -7.36 24.18
N SER A 98 -0.99 -7.17 25.49
CA SER A 98 -0.65 -5.89 26.12
C SER A 98 0.81 -5.53 25.87
N MET A 99 1.75 -6.44 26.12
CA MET A 99 3.17 -6.23 25.87
C MET A 99 3.47 -5.95 24.39
N LYS A 100 2.80 -6.65 23.46
CA LYS A 100 2.90 -6.36 22.03
C LYS A 100 2.43 -4.94 21.70
N ASN A 101 1.34 -4.49 22.33
CA ASN A 101 0.82 -3.15 22.11
C ASN A 101 1.74 -2.05 22.65
N ASP A 102 2.52 -2.34 23.71
CA ASP A 102 3.56 -1.43 24.21
C ASP A 102 4.71 -1.29 23.21
N ILE A 103 5.10 -2.39 22.56
CA ILE A 103 6.16 -2.41 21.54
C ILE A 103 5.67 -1.75 20.24
N ALA A 104 4.45 -2.05 19.81
CA ALA A 104 3.85 -1.59 18.55
C ALA A 104 2.43 -1.04 18.78
N PRO A 105 2.29 0.13 19.46
CA PRO A 105 1.00 0.65 19.92
C PRO A 105 0.08 1.14 18.80
N LYS A 106 0.59 1.19 17.58
CA LYS A 106 -0.16 1.68 16.43
C LYS A 106 -0.59 0.55 15.52
N HIS A 107 -1.63 0.83 14.73
CA HIS A 107 -2.06 -0.08 13.68
C HIS A 107 -0.84 -0.54 12.83
N PRO A 108 -0.71 -1.83 12.49
CA PRO A 108 0.46 -2.38 11.79
C PRO A 108 0.86 -1.60 10.54
N GLN A 109 -0.10 -1.16 9.75
CA GLN A 109 0.15 -0.32 8.57
C GLN A 109 0.83 1.01 8.92
N THR A 110 0.41 1.66 10.00
CA THR A 110 0.99 2.94 10.43
C THR A 110 2.38 2.76 11.00
N TYR A 111 2.58 1.72 11.81
CA TYR A 111 3.87 1.40 12.40
C TYR A 111 4.91 1.06 11.32
N SER A 112 4.57 0.14 10.42
CA SER A 112 5.45 -0.27 9.32
C SER A 112 5.81 0.91 8.41
N TYR A 113 4.85 1.77 8.10
CA TYR A 113 5.10 2.96 7.30
C TYR A 113 6.10 3.90 7.97
N ARG A 114 5.95 4.16 9.28
CA ARG A 114 6.89 5.01 10.02
C ARG A 114 8.30 4.45 10.05
N ALA A 115 8.43 3.16 10.31
CA ALA A 115 9.72 2.49 10.33
C ALA A 115 10.44 2.59 8.97
N VAL A 116 9.68 2.47 7.87
CA VAL A 116 10.22 2.49 6.52
C VAL A 116 10.51 3.90 6.03
N THR A 117 9.66 4.90 6.34
CA THR A 117 9.87 6.29 5.91
C THR A 117 11.10 6.95 6.55
N SER A 118 11.56 6.44 7.69
CA SER A 118 12.83 6.85 8.30
C SER A 118 14.06 6.19 7.65
N SER A 119 13.86 5.24 6.74
CA SER A 119 14.96 4.55 6.06
C SER A 119 15.58 5.37 4.93
N GLU A 120 16.86 5.13 4.63
CA GLU A 120 17.56 5.74 3.50
C GLU A 120 16.89 5.45 2.14
N TYR A 121 16.16 4.34 2.03
CA TYR A 121 15.47 3.98 0.79
C TYR A 121 14.26 4.87 0.50
N ALA A 122 13.62 5.42 1.52
CA ALA A 122 12.47 6.31 1.37
C ALA A 122 12.89 7.77 1.11
N LYS A 123 14.16 8.10 1.34
CA LYS A 123 14.69 9.45 1.12
C LYS A 123 14.49 9.88 -0.33
N ASP A 124 14.04 11.10 -0.53
CA ASP A 124 13.77 11.74 -1.83
C ASP A 124 12.56 11.15 -2.60
N ILE A 125 11.80 10.24 -2.01
CA ILE A 125 10.54 9.79 -2.61
C ILE A 125 9.40 10.65 -2.06
N PRO A 126 8.58 11.27 -2.91
CA PRO A 126 7.42 12.06 -2.47
C PRO A 126 6.48 11.29 -1.56
N SER A 127 5.96 11.96 -0.53
CA SER A 127 5.12 11.35 0.50
C SER A 127 3.81 10.77 -0.03
N ASP A 128 3.27 11.32 -1.10
CA ASP A 128 2.08 10.79 -1.79
C ASP A 128 2.36 9.45 -2.46
N ILE A 129 3.51 9.28 -3.12
CA ILE A 129 3.95 8.00 -3.69
C ILE A 129 4.14 6.96 -2.56
N LEU A 130 4.80 7.34 -1.46
CA LEU A 130 5.01 6.44 -0.32
C LEU A 130 3.68 6.03 0.34
N ASN A 131 2.72 6.95 0.44
CA ASN A 131 1.41 6.66 1.00
C ASN A 131 0.61 5.68 0.12
N ASN A 132 0.64 5.87 -1.20
CA ASN A 132 -0.03 4.96 -2.12
C ASN A 132 0.65 3.59 -2.15
N LEU A 133 1.99 3.56 -2.15
CA LEU A 133 2.75 2.31 -2.03
C LEU A 133 2.38 1.55 -0.75
N LYS A 134 2.33 2.24 0.38
CA LYS A 134 1.91 1.65 1.65
C LYS A 134 0.53 0.99 1.56
N GLN A 135 -0.43 1.66 0.94
CA GLN A 135 -1.79 1.13 0.77
C GLN A 135 -1.80 -0.10 -0.14
N ASP A 136 -1.13 -0.03 -1.29
CA ASP A 136 -1.02 -1.15 -2.23
C ASP A 136 -0.36 -2.38 -1.58
N VAL A 137 0.77 -2.18 -0.89
CA VAL A 137 1.49 -3.27 -0.21
C VAL A 137 0.66 -3.86 0.93
N TYR A 138 0.02 -3.03 1.75
CA TYR A 138 -0.81 -3.49 2.86
C TYR A 138 -2.03 -4.27 2.39
N GLN A 139 -2.70 -3.80 1.34
CA GLN A 139 -3.83 -4.50 0.75
C GLN A 139 -3.38 -5.86 0.23
N HIS A 140 -2.32 -5.90 -0.56
CA HIS A 140 -1.80 -7.15 -1.13
C HIS A 140 -1.33 -8.16 -0.06
N PHE A 141 -0.71 -7.66 1.01
CA PHE A 141 -0.31 -8.47 2.15
C PHE A 141 -1.53 -9.11 2.84
N ASN A 142 -2.58 -8.33 3.11
CA ASN A 142 -3.78 -8.84 3.77
C ASN A 142 -4.58 -9.81 2.91
N GLU A 143 -4.69 -9.58 1.60
CA GLU A 143 -5.38 -10.47 0.67
C GLU A 143 -4.78 -11.89 0.67
N ASN A 144 -3.46 -11.99 0.85
CA ASN A 144 -2.74 -13.26 0.80
C ASN A 144 -2.33 -13.81 2.19
N LYS A 145 -2.69 -13.12 3.26
CA LYS A 145 -2.25 -13.42 4.62
C LYS A 145 -2.54 -14.84 5.06
N LYS A 146 -3.75 -15.35 4.79
CA LYS A 146 -4.15 -16.70 5.19
C LYS A 146 -3.30 -17.79 4.54
N GLU A 147 -3.02 -17.65 3.24
CA GLU A 147 -2.20 -18.58 2.47
C GLU A 147 -0.73 -18.53 2.91
N GLN A 148 -0.24 -17.33 3.22
CA GLN A 148 1.11 -17.12 3.73
C GLN A 148 1.32 -17.76 5.11
N ILE A 149 0.36 -17.61 6.02
CA ILE A 149 0.41 -18.24 7.35
C ILE A 149 0.41 -19.76 7.26
N ARG A 150 -0.32 -20.34 6.29
CA ARG A 150 -0.36 -21.78 6.04
C ARG A 150 0.87 -22.33 5.32
N GLY A 151 1.78 -21.48 4.87
CA GLY A 151 2.90 -21.88 4.04
C GLY A 151 2.57 -22.26 2.61
N GLU A 152 1.33 -22.02 2.20
CA GLU A 152 0.84 -22.29 0.82
C GLU A 152 1.35 -21.24 -0.18
N ARG A 153 1.79 -20.09 0.31
CA ARG A 153 2.25 -18.98 -0.49
C ARG A 153 3.41 -18.25 0.17
N SER A 154 4.42 -17.92 -0.62
CA SER A 154 5.54 -17.09 -0.16
C SER A 154 5.13 -15.63 0.02
N LEU A 155 5.89 -14.88 0.80
CA LEU A 155 5.74 -13.42 0.92
C LEU A 155 5.94 -12.76 -0.44
N ALA A 156 5.20 -11.69 -0.68
CA ALA A 156 5.35 -10.89 -1.88
C ALA A 156 6.76 -10.30 -1.95
N THR A 157 7.38 -10.42 -3.12
CA THR A 157 8.69 -9.83 -3.41
C THR A 157 8.55 -8.85 -4.57
N TYR A 158 8.89 -7.61 -4.32
CA TYR A 158 8.86 -6.54 -5.31
C TYR A 158 10.22 -6.42 -5.99
N LYS A 159 10.22 -6.18 -7.30
CA LYS A 159 11.43 -6.04 -8.11
C LYS A 159 11.51 -4.66 -8.73
N LYS A 160 12.71 -4.27 -9.15
CA LYS A 160 12.92 -3.08 -9.97
C LYS A 160 12.01 -3.13 -11.21
N GLY A 161 11.49 -1.98 -11.64
CA GLY A 161 10.50 -1.90 -12.72
C GLY A 161 9.05 -2.12 -12.26
N MET A 162 8.81 -2.16 -10.93
CA MET A 162 7.43 -2.17 -10.42
C MET A 162 6.70 -0.87 -10.77
N PRO A 163 5.37 -0.91 -10.96
CA PRO A 163 4.60 0.29 -11.21
C PRO A 163 4.72 1.28 -10.04
N ILE A 164 5.02 2.54 -10.35
CA ILE A 164 5.08 3.64 -9.38
C ILE A 164 3.66 4.16 -9.17
N PRO A 165 3.06 3.98 -7.98
CA PRO A 165 1.70 4.41 -7.73
C PRO A 165 1.65 5.86 -7.28
N PHE A 166 0.75 6.64 -7.81
CA PHE A 166 0.41 7.96 -7.28
C PHE A 166 -1.08 8.27 -7.48
N SER A 167 -1.61 9.18 -6.67
CA SER A 167 -3.02 9.51 -6.65
C SER A 167 -3.22 11.01 -6.70
N PHE A 168 -4.26 11.41 -7.40
CA PHE A 168 -4.69 12.80 -7.55
C PHE A 168 -5.88 13.17 -6.63
N GLU A 169 -6.25 12.31 -5.67
CA GLU A 169 -7.51 12.46 -4.92
C GLU A 169 -7.65 13.73 -4.09
N LYS A 170 -6.55 14.25 -3.54
CA LYS A 170 -6.62 15.32 -2.53
C LYS A 170 -6.12 16.68 -3.00
N ARG A 171 -5.31 16.76 -4.03
CA ARG A 171 -4.60 17.99 -4.41
C ARG A 171 -4.84 18.43 -5.84
N HIS A 172 -5.38 17.58 -6.68
CA HIS A 172 -5.33 17.79 -8.10
C HIS A 172 -6.72 17.64 -8.72
N VAL A 173 -7.27 18.76 -9.07
CA VAL A 173 -8.45 18.84 -9.93
C VAL A 173 -7.96 18.75 -11.38
N ILE A 174 -8.70 18.05 -12.24
CA ILE A 174 -8.44 18.09 -13.67
C ILE A 174 -8.56 19.55 -14.13
N ILE A 175 -7.50 20.06 -14.72
CA ILE A 175 -7.47 21.41 -15.30
C ILE A 175 -7.88 21.29 -16.76
N CYS A 176 -8.84 22.11 -17.19
CA CYS A 176 -9.24 22.22 -18.59
C CYS A 176 -8.61 23.48 -19.18
N ASP A 177 -7.89 23.31 -20.28
CA ASP A 177 -7.29 24.40 -21.05
C ASP A 177 -7.65 24.18 -22.53
N GLY A 178 -8.63 24.94 -23.03
CA GLY A 178 -9.25 24.68 -24.33
C GLY A 178 -9.81 23.26 -24.42
N ASP A 179 -9.37 22.51 -25.41
CA ASP A 179 -9.76 21.11 -25.64
C ASP A 179 -8.89 20.09 -24.89
N ASN A 180 -7.94 20.54 -24.09
CA ASN A 180 -7.02 19.69 -23.37
C ASN A 180 -7.39 19.59 -21.89
N TYR A 181 -7.13 18.41 -21.31
CA TYR A 181 -7.35 18.11 -19.91
C TYR A 181 -6.04 17.68 -19.28
N TYR A 182 -5.70 18.30 -18.15
CA TYR A 182 -4.43 18.07 -17.47
C TYR A 182 -4.64 17.61 -16.04
N LEU A 183 -3.76 16.72 -15.60
CA LEU A 183 -3.55 16.36 -14.20
C LEU A 183 -2.25 17.01 -13.75
N PRO A 184 -2.29 18.09 -12.96
CA PRO A 184 -1.08 18.66 -12.38
C PRO A 184 -0.46 17.65 -11.44
N TRP A 185 0.85 17.55 -11.50
CA TRP A 185 1.59 16.65 -10.63
C TRP A 185 2.86 17.36 -10.14
N PHE A 186 3.74 16.65 -9.57
CA PHE A 186 4.99 16.99 -8.92
C PHE A 186 5.76 18.14 -9.62
N GLU A 187 6.12 19.18 -8.87
CA GLU A 187 6.77 20.42 -9.34
C GLU A 187 5.97 21.05 -10.50
N ASP A 188 6.65 21.44 -11.58
CA ASP A 188 6.04 22.04 -12.77
C ASP A 188 5.55 20.99 -13.78
N THR A 189 5.55 19.72 -13.41
CA THR A 189 5.13 18.64 -14.31
C THR A 189 3.62 18.46 -14.26
N ARG A 190 2.97 18.52 -15.42
CA ARG A 190 1.58 18.14 -15.61
C ARG A 190 1.47 16.99 -16.61
N PHE A 191 0.41 16.23 -16.52
CA PHE A 191 0.11 15.17 -17.47
C PHE A 191 -1.13 15.51 -18.25
N ARG A 192 -1.03 15.52 -19.56
CA ARG A 192 -2.16 15.67 -20.46
C ARG A 192 -2.87 14.32 -20.58
N LEU A 193 -4.20 14.32 -20.50
CA LEU A 193 -5.01 13.15 -20.75
C LEU A 193 -5.11 12.88 -22.25
N ASN A 194 -4.72 11.69 -22.68
CA ASN A 194 -4.86 11.26 -24.06
C ASN A 194 -6.07 10.31 -24.19
N PHE A 195 -7.12 10.78 -24.79
CA PHE A 195 -8.35 10.02 -24.98
C PHE A 195 -8.30 9.11 -26.21
N GLY A 196 -7.32 9.28 -27.08
CA GLY A 196 -7.26 8.60 -28.36
C GLY A 196 -8.53 8.84 -29.18
N ARG A 197 -9.16 7.75 -29.68
CA ARG A 197 -10.43 7.84 -30.44
C ARG A 197 -11.68 8.03 -29.57
N ASP A 198 -11.52 8.12 -28.28
CA ASP A 198 -12.58 8.32 -27.24
C ASP A 198 -13.91 7.57 -27.48
N ARG A 199 -13.82 6.31 -27.87
CA ARG A 199 -15.02 5.47 -28.14
C ARG A 199 -15.95 5.32 -26.92
N SER A 200 -15.47 5.64 -25.72
CA SER A 200 -16.20 5.53 -24.46
C SER A 200 -16.75 6.87 -23.96
N ASN A 201 -16.69 7.91 -24.76
CA ASN A 201 -17.12 9.27 -24.41
C ASN A 201 -16.53 9.80 -23.09
N ASN A 202 -15.26 9.49 -22.83
CA ASN A 202 -14.60 9.86 -21.58
C ASN A 202 -14.53 11.38 -21.37
N ARG A 203 -14.35 12.17 -22.45
CA ARG A 203 -14.38 13.64 -22.39
C ARG A 203 -15.71 14.12 -21.86
N ALA A 204 -16.83 13.70 -22.47
CA ALA A 204 -18.17 14.11 -22.06
C ALA A 204 -18.48 13.71 -20.60
N ILE A 205 -18.00 12.56 -20.15
CA ILE A 205 -18.13 12.12 -18.75
C ILE A 205 -17.37 13.06 -17.81
N ILE A 206 -16.12 13.41 -18.13
CA ILE A 206 -15.30 14.32 -17.32
C ILE A 206 -15.93 15.70 -17.27
N ASP A 207 -16.35 16.24 -18.42
CA ASP A 207 -17.03 17.54 -18.52
C ASP A 207 -18.29 17.59 -17.67
N ASN A 208 -19.11 16.55 -17.75
CA ASN A 208 -20.30 16.47 -16.92
C ASN A 208 -19.98 16.43 -15.43
N CYS A 209 -18.94 15.67 -15.03
CA CYS A 209 -18.49 15.64 -13.64
C CYS A 209 -18.01 17.00 -13.15
N ILE A 210 -17.24 17.72 -13.97
CA ILE A 210 -16.71 19.07 -13.65
C ILE A 210 -17.86 20.08 -13.55
N LYS A 211 -18.74 20.09 -14.54
CA LYS A 211 -19.87 21.05 -14.62
C LYS A 211 -20.89 20.84 -13.51
N THR A 212 -21.26 19.60 -13.27
CA THR A 212 -22.37 19.30 -12.34
C THR A 212 -21.92 19.23 -10.88
N LYS A 213 -20.63 18.95 -10.61
CA LYS A 213 -20.07 18.67 -9.27
C LYS A 213 -20.82 17.59 -8.47
N LYS A 214 -21.69 16.83 -9.14
CA LYS A 214 -22.46 15.73 -8.51
C LYS A 214 -21.62 14.50 -8.21
N TYR A 215 -20.51 14.35 -8.90
CA TYR A 215 -19.61 13.20 -8.79
C TYR A 215 -18.20 13.65 -8.41
N LYS A 216 -17.56 12.89 -7.54
CA LYS A 216 -16.15 13.10 -7.20
C LYS A 216 -15.29 12.42 -8.26
N LEU A 217 -14.46 13.18 -8.93
CA LEU A 217 -13.40 12.66 -9.80
C LEU A 217 -12.20 12.26 -8.93
N CYS A 218 -11.78 11.02 -9.07
CA CYS A 218 -10.56 10.52 -8.46
C CYS A 218 -9.71 9.91 -9.57
N ALA A 219 -8.46 10.31 -9.66
CA ALA A 219 -7.51 9.71 -10.59
C ALA A 219 -6.38 9.04 -9.83
N ALA A 220 -6.04 7.84 -10.24
CA ALA A 220 -4.85 7.14 -9.79
C ALA A 220 -4.05 6.72 -11.01
N ALA A 221 -2.75 6.91 -10.97
CA ALA A 221 -1.88 6.50 -12.05
C ALA A 221 -0.82 5.52 -11.56
N LYS A 222 -0.45 4.61 -12.44
CA LYS A 222 0.68 3.71 -12.25
C LYS A 222 1.63 3.89 -13.43
N ILE A 223 2.81 4.42 -13.15
CA ILE A 223 3.84 4.62 -14.18
C ILE A 223 4.83 3.48 -14.07
N GLN A 224 5.04 2.81 -15.19
CA GLN A 224 6.03 1.75 -15.30
C GLN A 224 7.05 2.17 -16.35
N LEU A 225 8.32 2.19 -15.95
CA LEU A 225 9.42 2.42 -16.86
C LEU A 225 9.73 1.14 -17.63
N LYS A 226 9.79 1.24 -18.94
CA LYS A 226 10.16 0.15 -19.84
C LYS A 226 11.63 0.25 -20.20
#